data_d258f86e936e5341078273cb2482a1b8
#
_entry.id   d258f86e936e5341078273cb2482a1b8
#
_cell.length_a   1.000
_cell.length_b   1.000
_cell.length_c   1.000
_cell.angle_alpha   90.00
_cell.angle_beta   90.00
_cell.angle_gamma   90.00
#
_symmetry.space_group_name_H-M   'P 1'
#
loop_
_entity.id
_entity.type
_entity.pdbx_description
1 polymer ?
#
loop_
_entity_poly.entity_id
_entity_poly.type
_entity_poly.pdbx_seq_one_letter_code
_entity_poly.pdbx_strand_id
1 'polypeptide(L)'
;MTDSRRFRTVAWATGVVGTAALRRILAHPQLELVGVRVYSDEKKGRDAGDLIGSSPTGVIATQDTEEILALAPDCIVYCPMPWDVGEMCRILSAGIHIVTPCPYWFPFIQDPESTARLTEACRAGGVNLHASGTNPGGVAERFPLTFSGWCNRIDRITMTEYGDCRDYSSAAVIRELMNLGKTPEEARNNPIKAMLTSFWYEPIEMIAEGLGSEVVDYEQQHDFILAKETIETAAGTIEKGTIGLNNYRHIGRTREGTEIVQEQVWFMDDVSMSRLESRRDIPRASGWRIHIEGDVELVVDIELAPHLTQPEKTAQGLSTVGYHCVNAVPDVCTAPDPGIKTFLDLPMTTGRMGTHRTASRG
;
A
#
# COMPACT_ATOMS: atom_id res chain seq x y z
N MET A 1 30.36 8.65 17.46
CA MET A 1 29.09 8.10 16.88
C MET A 1 28.15 8.01 18.05
N THR A 2 27.15 8.87 18.13
CA THR A 2 26.12 8.78 19.16
C THR A 2 25.36 7.48 18.93
N ASP A 3 25.33 6.63 19.96
CA ASP A 3 24.51 5.42 20.03
C ASP A 3 23.04 5.86 19.91
N SER A 4 22.53 5.94 18.68
CA SER A 4 21.18 6.40 18.45
C SER A 4 20.25 5.24 18.88
N ARG A 5 19.40 5.48 19.87
CA ARG A 5 18.36 4.58 20.34
C ARG A 5 17.67 3.93 19.12
N ARG A 6 17.57 2.59 19.11
CA ARG A 6 16.77 1.86 18.15
C ARG A 6 15.32 1.84 18.61
N PHE A 7 14.37 2.00 17.67
CA PHE A 7 12.96 1.86 17.96
C PHE A 7 12.60 0.39 18.09
N ARG A 8 12.02 0.02 19.22
CA ARG A 8 11.54 -1.32 19.52
C ARG A 8 10.29 -1.59 18.69
N THR A 9 10.39 -2.48 17.73
CA THR A 9 9.39 -2.67 16.68
C THR A 9 8.84 -4.08 16.67
N VAL A 10 7.53 -4.21 16.50
CA VAL A 10 6.83 -5.49 16.35
C VAL A 10 6.34 -5.64 14.91
N ALA A 11 6.49 -6.84 14.34
CA ALA A 11 5.81 -7.24 13.12
C ALA A 11 4.46 -7.89 13.47
N TRP A 12 3.35 -7.30 13.00
CA TRP A 12 2.00 -7.79 13.28
C TRP A 12 1.37 -8.36 12.01
N ALA A 13 1.14 -9.66 12.00
CA ALA A 13 0.86 -10.55 10.88
C ALA A 13 2.08 -10.84 9.98
N THR A 14 2.10 -12.07 9.45
CA THR A 14 3.20 -12.59 8.61
C THR A 14 2.65 -13.20 7.31
N GLY A 15 1.70 -12.49 6.67
CA GLY A 15 1.34 -12.70 5.28
C GLY A 15 2.47 -12.23 4.35
N VAL A 16 2.24 -12.10 3.06
CA VAL A 16 3.26 -11.70 2.08
C VAL A 16 3.89 -10.36 2.47
N VAL A 17 3.07 -9.33 2.69
CA VAL A 17 3.52 -7.98 3.07
C VAL A 17 4.17 -7.98 4.47
N GLY A 18 3.55 -8.64 5.45
CA GLY A 18 4.10 -8.70 6.81
C GLY A 18 5.43 -9.46 6.90
N THR A 19 5.63 -10.49 6.06
CA THR A 19 6.92 -11.19 5.94
C THR A 19 7.99 -10.27 5.35
N ALA A 20 7.65 -9.45 4.36
CA ALA A 20 8.56 -8.43 3.83
C ALA A 20 8.87 -7.37 4.90
N ALA A 21 7.88 -6.90 5.63
CA ALA A 21 8.06 -5.98 6.75
C ALA A 21 9.01 -6.58 7.81
N LEU A 22 8.82 -7.83 8.21
CA LEU A 22 9.68 -8.52 9.17
C LEU A 22 11.14 -8.58 8.68
N ARG A 23 11.38 -8.93 7.41
CA ARG A 23 12.73 -8.90 6.81
C ARG A 23 13.34 -7.50 6.88
N ARG A 24 12.54 -6.47 6.59
CA ARG A 24 13.02 -5.09 6.60
C ARG A 24 13.31 -4.59 8.02
N ILE A 25 12.48 -4.93 9.01
CA ILE A 25 12.73 -4.58 10.43
C ILE A 25 14.09 -5.12 10.86
N LEU A 26 14.37 -6.39 10.59
CA LEU A 26 15.65 -7.03 10.93
C LEU A 26 16.86 -6.39 10.24
N ALA A 27 16.68 -5.87 9.03
CA ALA A 27 17.74 -5.22 8.27
C ALA A 27 17.84 -3.70 8.49
N HIS A 28 16.90 -3.10 9.23
CA HIS A 28 16.85 -1.64 9.38
C HIS A 28 17.78 -1.14 10.49
N PRO A 29 18.67 -0.15 10.22
CA PRO A 29 19.69 0.26 11.17
C PRO A 29 19.17 0.90 12.47
N GLN A 30 17.97 1.48 12.42
CA GLN A 30 17.36 2.20 13.54
C GLN A 30 16.25 1.40 14.25
N LEU A 31 15.99 0.14 13.84
CA LEU A 31 14.94 -0.68 14.44
C LEU A 31 15.51 -1.88 15.17
N GLU A 32 14.78 -2.34 16.18
CA GLU A 32 15.02 -3.57 16.92
C GLU A 32 13.73 -4.39 16.89
N LEU A 33 13.78 -5.61 16.36
CA LEU A 33 12.65 -6.52 16.43
C LEU A 33 12.51 -7.05 17.86
N VAL A 34 11.36 -6.79 18.48
CA VAL A 34 11.10 -7.25 19.87
C VAL A 34 9.93 -8.22 19.98
N GLY A 35 9.12 -8.37 18.93
CA GLY A 35 8.00 -9.30 18.92
C GLY A 35 7.45 -9.55 17.51
N VAL A 36 6.78 -10.69 17.36
CA VAL A 36 6.06 -11.07 16.14
C VAL A 36 4.69 -11.62 16.52
N ARG A 37 3.63 -10.97 16.04
CA ARG A 37 2.25 -11.44 16.20
C ARG A 37 1.82 -12.24 14.96
N VAL A 38 1.31 -13.44 15.17
CA VAL A 38 0.81 -14.33 14.11
C VAL A 38 -0.61 -14.80 14.38
N TYR A 39 -1.33 -15.19 13.33
CA TYR A 39 -2.70 -15.73 13.43
C TYR A 39 -2.78 -17.25 13.24
N SER A 40 -1.82 -17.83 12.52
CA SER A 40 -1.77 -19.25 12.20
C SER A 40 -1.10 -20.05 13.32
N ASP A 41 -1.70 -21.17 13.70
CA ASP A 41 -1.13 -22.10 14.69
C ASP A 41 0.22 -22.67 14.24
N GLU A 42 0.43 -22.85 12.95
CA GLU A 42 1.69 -23.34 12.36
C GLU A 42 2.87 -22.38 12.57
N LYS A 43 2.58 -21.11 12.79
CA LYS A 43 3.59 -20.06 12.99
C LYS A 43 3.83 -19.73 14.46
N LYS A 44 2.86 -20.05 15.34
CA LYS A 44 3.00 -19.85 16.78
C LYS A 44 4.17 -20.63 17.35
N GLY A 45 4.96 -20.00 18.20
CA GLY A 45 6.11 -20.63 18.84
C GLY A 45 7.36 -20.77 17.94
N ARG A 46 7.30 -20.33 16.67
CA ARG A 46 8.47 -20.34 15.79
C ARG A 46 9.29 -19.08 15.97
N ASP A 47 10.62 -19.21 15.77
CA ASP A 47 11.51 -18.06 15.71
C ASP A 47 11.20 -17.16 14.49
N ALA A 48 11.32 -15.86 14.66
CA ALA A 48 11.07 -14.89 13.59
C ALA A 48 11.99 -15.10 12.37
N GLY A 49 13.23 -15.54 12.59
CA GLY A 49 14.16 -15.92 11.51
C GLY A 49 13.64 -17.09 10.69
N ASP A 50 13.08 -18.11 11.34
CA ASP A 50 12.52 -19.28 10.65
C ASP A 50 11.32 -18.91 9.76
N LEU A 51 10.52 -17.91 10.17
CA LEU A 51 9.37 -17.45 9.41
C LEU A 51 9.75 -16.79 8.07
N ILE A 52 10.98 -16.33 7.95
CA ILE A 52 11.49 -15.64 6.74
C ILE A 52 12.65 -16.39 6.07
N GLY A 53 13.02 -17.58 6.57
CA GLY A 53 14.12 -18.38 6.05
C GLY A 53 15.50 -17.77 6.30
N SER A 54 15.71 -17.15 7.46
CA SER A 54 16.99 -16.58 7.91
C SER A 54 17.49 -17.23 9.21
N SER A 55 18.67 -16.78 9.69
CA SER A 55 19.22 -17.23 10.97
C SER A 55 18.27 -16.90 12.12
N PRO A 56 18.27 -17.72 13.20
CA PRO A 56 17.48 -17.48 14.40
C PRO A 56 17.72 -16.07 14.98
N THR A 57 16.65 -15.43 15.40
CA THR A 57 16.66 -14.07 15.97
C THR A 57 16.53 -14.09 17.50
N GLY A 58 16.02 -15.17 18.07
CA GLY A 58 15.63 -15.27 19.47
C GLY A 58 14.24 -14.69 19.77
N VAL A 59 13.55 -14.08 18.80
CA VAL A 59 12.19 -13.54 18.94
C VAL A 59 11.19 -14.60 18.52
N ILE A 60 10.38 -15.06 19.47
CA ILE A 60 9.40 -16.13 19.25
C ILE A 60 8.04 -15.53 18.88
N ALA A 61 7.43 -16.03 17.83
CA ALA A 61 6.13 -15.60 17.36
C ALA A 61 5.01 -16.07 18.31
N THR A 62 4.10 -15.16 18.66
CA THR A 62 2.94 -15.43 19.52
C THR A 62 1.62 -15.09 18.86
N GLN A 63 0.54 -15.73 19.32
CA GLN A 63 -0.85 -15.36 19.00
C GLN A 63 -1.47 -14.49 20.11
N ASP A 64 -0.77 -14.28 21.21
CA ASP A 64 -1.29 -13.52 22.34
C ASP A 64 -1.00 -12.02 22.18
N THR A 65 -2.07 -11.24 22.06
CA THR A 65 -2.00 -9.80 21.98
C THR A 65 -1.46 -9.16 23.27
N GLU A 66 -1.80 -9.73 24.45
CA GLU A 66 -1.33 -9.19 25.72
C GLU A 66 0.17 -9.38 25.89
N GLU A 67 0.71 -10.52 25.45
CA GLU A 67 2.16 -10.73 25.42
C GLU A 67 2.87 -9.65 24.59
N ILE A 68 2.31 -9.31 23.42
CA ILE A 68 2.89 -8.25 22.58
C ILE A 68 2.78 -6.87 23.22
N LEU A 69 1.62 -6.50 23.78
CA LEU A 69 1.43 -5.21 24.43
C LEU A 69 2.35 -5.07 25.67
N ALA A 70 2.54 -6.15 26.44
CA ALA A 70 3.44 -6.19 27.61
C ALA A 70 4.92 -5.95 27.26
N LEU A 71 5.33 -6.18 25.99
CA LEU A 71 6.66 -5.80 25.53
C LEU A 71 6.87 -4.28 25.50
N ALA A 72 5.81 -3.48 25.54
CA ALA A 72 5.82 -2.03 25.40
C ALA A 72 6.71 -1.58 24.21
N PRO A 73 6.44 -2.01 22.97
CA PRO A 73 7.22 -1.58 21.82
C PRO A 73 6.97 -0.11 21.52
N ASP A 74 7.91 0.53 20.83
CA ASP A 74 7.70 1.89 20.33
C ASP A 74 6.68 1.91 19.17
N CYS A 75 6.73 0.90 18.27
CA CYS A 75 5.88 0.84 17.09
C CYS A 75 5.50 -0.59 16.70
N ILE A 76 4.30 -0.73 16.16
CA ILE A 76 3.82 -1.94 15.50
C ILE A 76 3.68 -1.66 14.01
N VAL A 77 4.32 -2.49 13.16
CA VAL A 77 4.03 -2.56 11.73
C VAL A 77 2.87 -3.53 11.54
N TYR A 78 1.67 -2.97 11.35
CA TYR A 78 0.39 -3.67 11.40
C TYR A 78 -0.09 -4.05 10.01
N CYS A 79 -0.03 -5.35 9.63
CA CYS A 79 -0.30 -5.85 8.28
C CYS A 79 -1.42 -6.90 8.17
N PRO A 80 -2.43 -6.98 9.05
CA PRO A 80 -3.55 -7.90 8.85
C PRO A 80 -4.45 -7.50 7.69
N MET A 81 -5.04 -8.50 7.05
CA MET A 81 -6.09 -8.33 6.08
C MET A 81 -7.19 -9.39 6.34
N PRO A 82 -8.39 -9.02 6.72
CA PRO A 82 -8.84 -7.63 6.97
C PRO A 82 -8.17 -7.01 8.22
N TRP A 83 -8.19 -5.69 8.28
CA TRP A 83 -7.76 -4.94 9.46
C TRP A 83 -8.89 -4.82 10.48
N ASP A 84 -8.55 -4.57 11.74
CA ASP A 84 -9.51 -4.39 12.83
C ASP A 84 -9.29 -3.04 13.54
N VAL A 85 -10.25 -2.12 13.39
CA VAL A 85 -10.22 -0.79 14.02
C VAL A 85 -10.19 -0.88 15.54
N GLY A 86 -10.89 -1.85 16.11
CA GLY A 86 -10.90 -2.06 17.57
C GLY A 86 -9.53 -2.50 18.08
N GLU A 87 -8.87 -3.41 17.37
CA GLU A 87 -7.49 -3.84 17.68
C GLU A 87 -6.51 -2.68 17.55
N MET A 88 -6.61 -1.89 16.45
CA MET A 88 -5.77 -0.70 16.26
C MET A 88 -5.97 0.33 17.37
N CYS A 89 -7.23 0.65 17.76
CA CYS A 89 -7.52 1.54 18.87
C CYS A 89 -6.92 1.05 20.19
N ARG A 90 -6.97 -0.25 20.45
CA ARG A 90 -6.39 -0.85 21.65
C ARG A 90 -4.86 -0.68 21.69
N ILE A 91 -4.18 -0.92 20.57
CA ILE A 91 -2.73 -0.75 20.44
C ILE A 91 -2.35 0.73 20.66
N LEU A 92 -3.03 1.64 19.96
CA LEU A 92 -2.78 3.08 20.06
C LEU A 92 -3.01 3.59 21.49
N SER A 93 -4.13 3.21 22.13
CA SER A 93 -4.44 3.60 23.52
C SER A 93 -3.45 3.03 24.53
N ALA A 94 -2.74 1.95 24.20
CA ALA A 94 -1.64 1.42 25.01
C ALA A 94 -0.33 2.20 24.88
N GLY A 95 -0.30 3.29 24.12
CA GLY A 95 0.90 4.12 23.92
C GLY A 95 1.86 3.59 22.88
N ILE A 96 1.38 2.86 21.88
CA ILE A 96 2.19 2.21 20.85
C ILE A 96 1.82 2.78 19.48
N HIS A 97 2.81 3.32 18.75
CA HIS A 97 2.60 3.81 17.39
C HIS A 97 2.22 2.68 16.42
N ILE A 98 1.46 3.02 15.38
CA ILE A 98 1.13 2.08 14.30
C ILE A 98 1.60 2.64 12.96
N VAL A 99 2.27 1.80 12.16
CA VAL A 99 2.42 1.99 10.72
C VAL A 99 1.77 0.81 10.01
N THR A 100 0.95 1.08 8.99
CA THR A 100 0.12 0.03 8.35
C THR A 100 0.01 0.23 6.84
N PRO A 101 -0.07 -0.84 6.03
CA PRO A 101 -0.46 -0.76 4.63
C PRO A 101 -1.98 -0.78 4.41
N CYS A 102 -2.76 -0.87 5.50
CA CYS A 102 -4.21 -0.82 5.44
C CYS A 102 -4.70 0.61 5.18
N PRO A 103 -5.97 0.85 4.79
CA PRO A 103 -6.53 2.18 4.60
C PRO A 103 -6.28 3.11 5.78
N TYR A 104 -6.58 4.38 5.63
CA TYR A 104 -6.32 5.53 6.49
C TYR A 104 -5.12 6.37 6.04
N TRP A 105 -4.84 6.38 4.71
CA TRP A 105 -3.85 7.30 4.14
C TRP A 105 -4.29 8.75 4.23
N PHE A 106 -5.60 9.02 3.99
CA PHE A 106 -6.27 10.32 4.15
C PHE A 106 -7.76 10.14 4.49
N PRO A 107 -8.12 9.57 5.66
CA PRO A 107 -9.44 9.01 5.94
C PRO A 107 -10.49 10.05 6.41
N PHE A 108 -10.17 11.34 6.41
CA PHE A 108 -10.92 12.38 7.12
C PHE A 108 -12.34 12.61 6.59
N ILE A 109 -12.62 12.25 5.36
CA ILE A 109 -13.94 12.43 4.71
C ILE A 109 -14.62 11.08 4.50
N GLN A 110 -13.89 10.06 4.05
CA GLN A 110 -14.47 8.79 3.60
C GLN A 110 -14.94 7.87 4.74
N ASP A 111 -14.29 7.90 5.89
CA ASP A 111 -14.63 7.09 7.06
C ASP A 111 -14.50 7.91 8.37
N PRO A 112 -15.42 8.88 8.59
CA PRO A 112 -15.32 9.79 9.73
C PRO A 112 -15.48 9.09 11.08
N GLU A 113 -16.25 8.00 11.17
CA GLU A 113 -16.47 7.29 12.43
C GLU A 113 -15.18 6.57 12.89
N SER A 114 -14.60 5.73 12.04
CA SER A 114 -13.33 5.05 12.37
C SER A 114 -12.20 6.04 12.55
N THR A 115 -12.16 7.11 11.74
CA THR A 115 -11.19 8.20 11.86
C THR A 115 -11.25 8.88 13.21
N ALA A 116 -12.45 9.20 13.71
CA ALA A 116 -12.63 9.80 15.03
C ALA A 116 -12.15 8.86 16.16
N ARG A 117 -12.51 7.57 16.11
CA ARG A 117 -12.08 6.54 17.06
C ARG A 117 -10.56 6.37 17.10
N LEU A 118 -9.93 6.25 15.94
CA LEU A 118 -8.48 6.12 15.81
C LEU A 118 -7.75 7.38 16.28
N THR A 119 -8.26 8.56 15.94
CA THR A 119 -7.70 9.84 16.39
C THR A 119 -7.75 9.97 17.91
N GLU A 120 -8.86 9.60 18.53
CA GLU A 120 -9.00 9.62 20.00
C GLU A 120 -8.05 8.61 20.66
N ALA A 121 -7.93 7.40 20.11
CA ALA A 121 -6.98 6.40 20.60
C ALA A 121 -5.52 6.88 20.50
N CYS A 122 -5.14 7.55 19.40
CA CYS A 122 -3.83 8.19 19.27
C CYS A 122 -3.57 9.23 20.36
N ARG A 123 -4.56 10.09 20.62
CA ARG A 123 -4.46 11.13 21.66
C ARG A 123 -4.35 10.54 23.06
N ALA A 124 -5.18 9.54 23.37
CA ALA A 124 -5.17 8.85 24.64
C ALA A 124 -3.84 8.19 24.96
N GLY A 125 -3.20 7.58 23.95
CA GLY A 125 -1.89 6.94 24.09
C GLY A 125 -0.70 7.87 23.89
N GLY A 126 -0.90 9.09 23.38
CA GLY A 126 0.19 10.01 23.07
C GLY A 126 1.03 9.57 21.86
N VAL A 127 0.42 8.91 20.86
CA VAL A 127 1.10 8.24 19.74
C VAL A 127 0.47 8.56 18.39
N ASN A 128 1.10 8.08 17.31
CA ASN A 128 0.68 8.33 15.94
C ASN A 128 0.29 7.04 15.22
N LEU A 129 -0.67 7.15 14.32
CA LEU A 129 -1.01 6.20 13.28
C LEU A 129 -0.60 6.76 11.92
N HIS A 130 0.06 5.97 11.08
CA HIS A 130 0.36 6.33 9.69
C HIS A 130 0.07 5.16 8.76
N ALA A 131 -0.77 5.39 7.76
CA ALA A 131 -0.92 4.46 6.66
C ALA A 131 0.08 4.76 5.55
N SER A 132 0.76 3.72 5.09
CA SER A 132 1.83 3.77 4.10
C SER A 132 1.70 2.57 3.15
N GLY A 133 2.57 2.46 2.17
CA GLY A 133 2.53 1.36 1.21
C GLY A 133 3.12 1.78 -0.12
N THR A 134 2.73 1.09 -1.19
CA THR A 134 3.18 1.44 -2.53
C THR A 134 2.08 2.15 -3.31
N ASN A 135 0.88 1.55 -3.38
CA ASN A 135 -0.24 2.09 -4.13
C ASN A 135 -1.59 1.59 -3.55
N PRO A 136 -2.33 2.43 -2.78
CA PRO A 136 -1.91 3.73 -2.23
C PRO A 136 -0.79 3.63 -1.19
N GLY A 137 -0.25 4.78 -0.78
CA GLY A 137 0.78 4.89 0.26
C GLY A 137 2.14 5.37 -0.27
N GLY A 138 2.20 5.79 -1.54
CA GLY A 138 3.46 6.26 -2.17
C GLY A 138 3.24 6.75 -3.58
N VAL A 139 3.01 5.85 -4.52
CA VAL A 139 2.88 6.18 -5.95
C VAL A 139 1.60 6.95 -6.23
N ALA A 140 0.50 6.60 -5.55
CA ALA A 140 -0.82 7.18 -5.81
C ALA A 140 -0.88 8.68 -5.52
N GLU A 141 -0.21 9.14 -4.45
CA GLU A 141 -0.34 10.51 -3.95
C GLU A 141 0.99 11.25 -3.82
N ARG A 142 2.00 10.58 -3.25
CA ARG A 142 3.25 11.25 -2.89
C ARG A 142 4.08 11.65 -4.10
N PHE A 143 4.20 10.76 -5.09
CA PHE A 143 4.99 11.07 -6.28
C PHE A 143 4.30 12.12 -7.16
N PRO A 144 2.98 12.04 -7.44
CA PRO A 144 2.29 13.16 -8.10
C PRO A 144 2.52 14.50 -7.41
N LEU A 145 2.37 14.57 -6.08
CA LEU A 145 2.64 15.79 -5.30
C LEU A 145 4.09 16.26 -5.42
N THR A 146 5.05 15.32 -5.37
CA THR A 146 6.47 15.68 -5.54
C THR A 146 6.74 16.30 -6.91
N PHE A 147 6.20 15.73 -7.97
CA PHE A 147 6.39 16.22 -9.34
C PHE A 147 5.56 17.47 -9.63
N SER A 148 4.43 17.68 -8.96
CA SER A 148 3.59 18.87 -9.13
C SER A 148 4.36 20.16 -8.84
N GLY A 149 5.37 20.11 -7.98
CA GLY A 149 6.23 21.26 -7.67
C GLY A 149 7.07 21.79 -8.85
N TRP A 150 7.08 21.09 -10.00
CA TRP A 150 7.70 21.54 -11.24
C TRP A 150 6.73 22.26 -12.18
N CYS A 151 5.43 22.26 -11.87
CA CYS A 151 4.40 22.79 -12.75
C CYS A 151 3.95 24.17 -12.33
N ASN A 152 3.75 25.05 -13.32
CA ASN A 152 3.17 26.38 -13.09
C ASN A 152 1.62 26.33 -13.06
N ARG A 153 1.02 25.42 -13.83
CA ARG A 153 -0.41 25.14 -13.87
C ARG A 153 -0.64 23.64 -13.99
N ILE A 154 -1.67 23.13 -13.34
CA ILE A 154 -2.05 21.71 -13.38
C ILE A 154 -3.51 21.64 -13.78
N ASP A 155 -3.78 21.07 -14.95
CA ASP A 155 -5.14 20.86 -15.45
C ASP A 155 -5.64 19.46 -15.05
N ARG A 156 -4.74 18.45 -15.10
CA ARG A 156 -5.06 17.08 -14.69
C ARG A 156 -3.82 16.37 -14.13
N ILE A 157 -4.04 15.52 -13.14
CA ILE A 157 -3.07 14.52 -12.67
C ILE A 157 -3.70 13.15 -12.85
N THR A 158 -3.07 12.28 -13.62
CA THR A 158 -3.47 10.88 -13.75
C THR A 158 -2.37 9.98 -13.20
N MET A 159 -2.68 9.19 -12.18
CA MET A 159 -1.86 8.06 -11.76
C MET A 159 -2.51 6.77 -12.28
N THR A 160 -1.78 6.02 -13.09
CA THR A 160 -2.22 4.72 -13.60
C THR A 160 -1.37 3.61 -13.04
N GLU A 161 -1.99 2.63 -12.38
CA GLU A 161 -1.39 1.32 -12.15
C GLU A 161 -1.79 0.37 -13.28
N TYR A 162 -0.82 -0.30 -13.87
CA TYR A 162 -1.05 -1.37 -14.83
C TYR A 162 -0.36 -2.64 -14.34
N GLY A 163 -1.11 -3.72 -14.28
CA GLY A 163 -0.65 -4.98 -13.69
C GLY A 163 -1.05 -6.19 -14.51
N ASP A 164 -0.03 -6.95 -14.96
CA ASP A 164 -0.22 -8.31 -15.41
C ASP A 164 -0.42 -9.20 -14.18
N CYS A 165 -1.63 -9.73 -14.02
CA CYS A 165 -2.04 -10.46 -12.84
C CYS A 165 -1.96 -11.99 -13.00
N ARG A 166 -1.42 -12.50 -14.12
CA ARG A 166 -1.35 -13.95 -14.41
C ARG A 166 -0.63 -14.75 -13.34
N ASP A 167 0.43 -14.17 -12.76
CA ASP A 167 1.28 -14.81 -11.75
C ASP A 167 0.89 -14.47 -10.30
N TYR A 168 -0.21 -13.75 -10.12
CA TYR A 168 -0.71 -13.43 -8.78
C TYR A 168 -1.51 -14.60 -8.20
N SER A 169 -0.99 -15.25 -7.16
CA SER A 169 -1.50 -16.53 -6.66
C SER A 169 -2.74 -16.45 -5.76
N SER A 170 -3.13 -15.25 -5.29
CA SER A 170 -4.29 -15.10 -4.40
C SER A 170 -5.60 -15.06 -5.20
N ALA A 171 -6.30 -16.17 -5.28
CA ALA A 171 -7.60 -16.25 -5.95
C ALA A 171 -8.63 -15.27 -5.33
N ALA A 172 -8.57 -15.04 -4.01
CA ALA A 172 -9.46 -14.09 -3.35
C ALA A 172 -9.20 -12.65 -3.83
N VAL A 173 -7.95 -12.21 -3.94
CA VAL A 173 -7.61 -10.87 -4.45
C VAL A 173 -8.02 -10.75 -5.91
N ILE A 174 -7.67 -11.72 -6.75
CA ILE A 174 -8.00 -11.72 -8.19
C ILE A 174 -9.51 -11.63 -8.40
N ARG A 175 -10.30 -12.48 -7.74
CA ARG A 175 -11.74 -12.55 -7.97
C ARG A 175 -12.53 -11.52 -7.18
N GLU A 176 -12.22 -11.34 -5.88
CA GLU A 176 -13.07 -10.50 -5.04
C GLU A 176 -12.65 -9.03 -5.08
N LEU A 177 -11.36 -8.75 -5.10
CA LEU A 177 -10.86 -7.38 -5.14
C LEU A 177 -10.79 -6.84 -6.58
N MET A 178 -10.16 -7.59 -7.50
CA MET A 178 -9.91 -7.16 -8.87
C MET A 178 -11.03 -7.53 -9.84
N ASN A 179 -12.03 -8.32 -9.44
CA ASN A 179 -13.14 -8.82 -10.26
C ASN A 179 -12.74 -9.61 -11.52
N LEU A 180 -11.49 -10.04 -11.65
CA LEU A 180 -11.02 -10.82 -12.78
C LEU A 180 -11.59 -12.26 -12.70
N GLY A 181 -12.09 -12.76 -13.81
CA GLY A 181 -12.78 -14.05 -13.89
C GLY A 181 -14.25 -14.03 -13.40
N LYS A 182 -14.79 -12.88 -13.01
CA LYS A 182 -16.22 -12.69 -12.76
C LYS A 182 -16.96 -12.33 -14.06
N THR A 183 -18.27 -12.55 -14.07
CA THR A 183 -19.14 -11.97 -15.09
C THR A 183 -19.30 -10.46 -14.85
N PRO A 184 -19.67 -9.66 -15.88
CA PRO A 184 -19.98 -8.25 -15.70
C PRO A 184 -21.05 -7.96 -14.65
N GLU A 185 -22.03 -8.85 -14.51
CA GLU A 185 -23.11 -8.71 -13.53
C GLU A 185 -22.59 -8.90 -12.11
N GLU A 186 -21.80 -9.94 -11.84
CA GLU A 186 -21.18 -10.19 -10.55
C GLU A 186 -20.26 -9.04 -10.14
N ALA A 187 -19.50 -8.50 -11.08
CA ALA A 187 -18.59 -7.37 -10.82
C ALA A 187 -19.33 -6.08 -10.43
N ARG A 188 -20.46 -5.78 -11.11
CA ARG A 188 -21.28 -4.61 -10.77
C ARG A 188 -21.91 -4.71 -9.38
N ASN A 189 -22.24 -5.93 -8.95
CA ASN A 189 -22.91 -6.24 -7.68
C ASN A 189 -21.92 -6.64 -6.58
N ASN A 190 -20.61 -6.46 -6.79
CA ASN A 190 -19.60 -6.83 -5.81
C ASN A 190 -19.76 -6.01 -4.52
N PRO A 191 -20.03 -6.64 -3.36
CA PRO A 191 -20.30 -5.94 -2.10
C PRO A 191 -19.11 -5.13 -1.56
N ILE A 192 -17.87 -5.50 -1.93
CA ILE A 192 -16.68 -4.77 -1.49
C ILE A 192 -16.38 -3.52 -2.32
N LYS A 193 -17.18 -3.24 -3.37
CA LYS A 193 -16.97 -2.10 -4.26
C LYS A 193 -16.91 -0.76 -3.51
N ALA A 194 -17.79 -0.56 -2.53
CA ALA A 194 -17.80 0.68 -1.75
C ALA A 194 -16.50 0.85 -0.93
N MET A 195 -16.01 -0.23 -0.33
CA MET A 195 -14.75 -0.23 0.40
C MET A 195 -13.57 0.08 -0.54
N LEU A 196 -13.54 -0.53 -1.73
CA LEU A 196 -12.49 -0.26 -2.72
C LEU A 196 -12.51 1.19 -3.21
N THR A 197 -13.68 1.77 -3.32
CA THR A 197 -13.85 3.16 -3.75
C THR A 197 -13.13 4.12 -2.78
N SER A 198 -13.25 3.90 -1.47
CA SER A 198 -12.58 4.75 -0.47
C SER A 198 -11.05 4.71 -0.59
N PHE A 199 -10.47 3.56 -0.92
CA PHE A 199 -9.01 3.41 -1.11
C PHE A 199 -8.43 4.34 -2.17
N TRP A 200 -9.22 4.66 -3.19
CA TRP A 200 -8.77 5.51 -4.30
C TRP A 200 -9.16 6.97 -4.10
N TYR A 201 -10.20 7.25 -3.34
CA TYR A 201 -10.57 8.63 -3.03
C TYR A 201 -9.66 9.26 -1.98
N GLU A 202 -9.13 8.50 -1.01
CA GLU A 202 -8.17 9.04 -0.04
C GLU A 202 -6.92 9.65 -0.71
N PRO A 203 -6.23 9.01 -1.66
CA PRO A 203 -5.15 9.63 -2.43
C PRO A 203 -5.57 10.86 -3.24
N ILE A 204 -6.78 10.87 -3.80
CA ILE A 204 -7.31 12.01 -4.55
C ILE A 204 -7.47 13.22 -3.62
N GLU A 205 -8.06 13.01 -2.44
CA GLU A 205 -8.23 14.06 -1.44
C GLU A 205 -6.90 14.58 -0.92
N MET A 206 -5.94 13.68 -0.67
CA MET A 206 -4.59 14.07 -0.24
C MET A 206 -3.87 14.91 -1.29
N ILE A 207 -4.01 14.57 -2.58
CA ILE A 207 -3.42 15.37 -3.66
C ILE A 207 -4.07 16.76 -3.69
N ALA A 208 -5.40 16.84 -3.61
CA ALA A 208 -6.11 18.13 -3.61
C ALA A 208 -5.67 19.01 -2.44
N GLU A 209 -5.62 18.48 -1.22
CA GLU A 209 -5.12 19.17 -0.02
C GLU A 209 -3.67 19.65 -0.21
N GLY A 210 -2.79 18.76 -0.71
CA GLY A 210 -1.38 19.10 -0.98
C GLY A 210 -1.20 20.17 -2.05
N LEU A 211 -2.16 20.33 -2.97
CA LEU A 211 -2.21 21.40 -3.97
C LEU A 211 -2.84 22.70 -3.41
N GLY A 212 -3.32 22.69 -2.16
CA GLY A 212 -4.01 23.81 -1.53
C GLY A 212 -5.46 23.98 -1.98
N SER A 213 -6.11 22.92 -2.42
CA SER A 213 -7.49 22.88 -2.91
C SER A 213 -8.33 21.85 -2.14
N GLU A 214 -9.58 21.67 -2.54
CA GLU A 214 -10.48 20.62 -2.05
C GLU A 214 -11.22 19.97 -3.20
N VAL A 215 -11.59 18.69 -3.04
CA VAL A 215 -12.41 17.98 -4.01
C VAL A 215 -13.88 18.36 -3.82
N VAL A 216 -14.53 18.77 -4.91
CA VAL A 216 -15.95 19.19 -4.90
C VAL A 216 -16.86 18.25 -5.66
N ASP A 217 -16.31 17.34 -6.47
CA ASP A 217 -17.06 16.36 -7.24
C ASP A 217 -16.26 15.07 -7.43
N TYR A 218 -16.95 13.92 -7.35
CA TYR A 218 -16.38 12.59 -7.56
C TYR A 218 -17.12 11.85 -8.65
N GLU A 219 -16.37 11.23 -9.54
CA GLU A 219 -16.86 10.34 -10.58
C GLU A 219 -16.13 8.99 -10.51
N GLN A 220 -16.86 7.90 -10.77
CA GLN A 220 -16.29 6.58 -10.91
C GLN A 220 -16.67 6.00 -12.28
N GLN A 221 -15.67 5.57 -13.02
CA GLN A 221 -15.84 4.85 -14.27
C GLN A 221 -15.29 3.45 -14.13
N HIS A 222 -16.01 2.46 -14.67
CA HIS A 222 -15.62 1.07 -14.61
C HIS A 222 -15.87 0.39 -15.95
N ASP A 223 -14.77 0.10 -16.64
CA ASP A 223 -14.77 -0.59 -17.92
C ASP A 223 -14.12 -1.97 -17.75
N PHE A 224 -14.59 -2.95 -18.49
CA PHE A 224 -13.98 -4.28 -18.52
C PHE A 224 -14.01 -4.88 -19.92
N ILE A 225 -13.01 -5.73 -20.18
CA ILE A 225 -12.87 -6.50 -21.40
C ILE A 225 -12.98 -7.97 -21.07
N LEU A 226 -13.84 -8.69 -21.79
CA LEU A 226 -14.06 -10.10 -21.56
C LEU A 226 -12.97 -10.94 -22.24
N ALA A 227 -12.49 -11.96 -21.55
CA ALA A 227 -11.56 -12.95 -22.08
C ALA A 227 -12.13 -13.64 -23.32
N LYS A 228 -11.38 -13.66 -24.40
CA LYS A 228 -11.78 -14.33 -25.64
C LYS A 228 -11.60 -15.84 -25.60
N GLU A 229 -10.73 -16.31 -24.73
CA GLU A 229 -10.40 -17.72 -24.52
C GLU A 229 -10.27 -17.97 -23.02
N THR A 230 -10.33 -19.22 -22.61
CA THR A 230 -10.05 -19.63 -21.25
C THR A 230 -8.55 -19.47 -20.97
N ILE A 231 -8.17 -18.87 -19.83
CA ILE A 231 -6.81 -18.54 -19.46
C ILE A 231 -6.46 -19.26 -18.15
N GLU A 232 -5.39 -20.06 -18.16
CA GLU A 232 -4.83 -20.67 -16.95
C GLU A 232 -3.90 -19.67 -16.26
N THR A 233 -4.10 -19.45 -14.97
CA THR A 233 -3.33 -18.50 -14.16
C THR A 233 -2.90 -19.11 -12.83
N ALA A 234 -1.99 -18.44 -12.10
CA ALA A 234 -1.60 -18.88 -10.76
C ALA A 234 -2.75 -18.85 -9.73
N ALA A 235 -3.80 -18.06 -9.98
CA ALA A 235 -4.99 -17.97 -9.14
C ALA A 235 -6.11 -18.94 -9.55
N GLY A 236 -5.89 -19.77 -10.57
CA GLY A 236 -6.87 -20.66 -11.19
C GLY A 236 -7.32 -20.18 -12.57
N THR A 237 -8.34 -20.82 -13.10
CA THR A 237 -8.83 -20.62 -14.45
C THR A 237 -9.72 -19.37 -14.56
N ILE A 238 -9.46 -18.52 -15.53
CA ILE A 238 -10.33 -17.44 -15.99
C ILE A 238 -11.10 -17.95 -17.21
N GLU A 239 -12.39 -18.13 -17.07
CA GLU A 239 -13.21 -18.71 -18.13
C GLU A 239 -13.45 -17.73 -19.28
N LYS A 240 -13.51 -18.24 -20.51
CA LYS A 240 -13.92 -17.47 -21.67
C LYS A 240 -15.26 -16.76 -21.41
N GLY A 241 -15.33 -15.47 -21.74
CA GLY A 241 -16.54 -14.66 -21.55
C GLY A 241 -16.68 -14.05 -20.17
N THR A 242 -15.72 -14.31 -19.25
CA THR A 242 -15.58 -13.57 -17.98
C THR A 242 -14.61 -12.40 -18.13
N ILE A 243 -14.48 -11.58 -17.11
CA ILE A 243 -13.60 -10.38 -17.14
C ILE A 243 -12.14 -10.83 -17.21
N GLY A 244 -11.47 -10.51 -18.30
CA GLY A 244 -10.05 -10.73 -18.54
C GLY A 244 -9.21 -9.47 -18.31
N LEU A 245 -9.82 -8.30 -18.40
CA LEU A 245 -9.22 -7.02 -18.05
C LEU A 245 -10.24 -6.14 -17.33
N ASN A 246 -9.80 -5.49 -16.30
CA ASN A 246 -10.56 -4.55 -15.51
C ASN A 246 -9.88 -3.17 -15.55
N ASN A 247 -10.64 -2.12 -15.85
CA ASN A 247 -10.18 -0.73 -15.80
C ASN A 247 -11.09 0.09 -14.91
N TYR A 248 -10.60 0.45 -13.75
CA TYR A 248 -11.25 1.37 -12.83
C TYR A 248 -10.61 2.74 -12.95
N ARG A 249 -11.45 3.78 -13.03
CA ARG A 249 -11.04 5.18 -12.88
C ARG A 249 -11.86 5.84 -11.79
N HIS A 250 -11.17 6.40 -10.81
CA HIS A 250 -11.73 7.25 -9.78
C HIS A 250 -11.23 8.65 -10.03
N ILE A 251 -12.15 9.59 -10.20
CA ILE A 251 -11.88 10.96 -10.64
C ILE A 251 -12.41 11.90 -9.58
N GLY A 252 -11.54 12.75 -9.04
CA GLY A 252 -11.92 13.90 -8.22
C GLY A 252 -11.72 15.18 -9.02
N ARG A 253 -12.66 16.12 -8.89
CA ARG A 253 -12.51 17.46 -9.46
C ARG A 253 -12.39 18.46 -8.33
N THR A 254 -11.32 19.26 -8.39
CA THR A 254 -11.09 20.29 -7.40
C THR A 254 -11.95 21.53 -7.67
N ARG A 255 -12.03 22.41 -6.65
CA ARG A 255 -12.75 23.70 -6.78
C ARG A 255 -12.23 24.54 -7.94
N GLU A 256 -10.94 24.50 -8.25
CA GLU A 256 -10.30 25.24 -9.33
C GLU A 256 -10.45 24.53 -10.68
N GLY A 257 -11.02 23.33 -10.73
CA GLY A 257 -11.26 22.56 -11.94
C GLY A 257 -10.16 21.58 -12.32
N THR A 258 -9.12 21.41 -11.50
CA THR A 258 -8.10 20.36 -11.71
C THR A 258 -8.74 18.99 -11.54
N GLU A 259 -8.52 18.08 -12.49
CA GLU A 259 -8.93 16.69 -12.37
C GLU A 259 -7.79 15.84 -11.78
N ILE A 260 -8.10 15.03 -10.76
CA ILE A 260 -7.19 14.08 -10.15
C ILE A 260 -7.75 12.68 -10.39
N VAL A 261 -7.01 11.85 -11.10
CA VAL A 261 -7.46 10.53 -11.56
C VAL A 261 -6.58 9.44 -10.98
N GLN A 262 -7.21 8.52 -10.27
CA GLN A 262 -6.60 7.26 -9.85
C GLN A 262 -7.14 6.14 -10.73
N GLU A 263 -6.26 5.48 -11.47
CA GLU A 263 -6.66 4.51 -12.47
C GLU A 263 -5.93 3.19 -12.29
N GLN A 264 -6.69 2.10 -12.33
CA GLN A 264 -6.18 0.73 -12.21
C GLN A 264 -6.54 -0.05 -13.46
N VAL A 265 -5.54 -0.57 -14.14
CA VAL A 265 -5.65 -1.45 -15.32
C VAL A 265 -5.05 -2.80 -14.95
N TRP A 266 -5.87 -3.75 -14.57
CA TRP A 266 -5.47 -5.11 -14.22
C TRP A 266 -5.93 -6.10 -15.29
N PHE A 267 -5.04 -6.93 -15.77
CA PHE A 267 -5.32 -7.83 -16.89
C PHE A 267 -4.71 -9.22 -16.70
N MET A 268 -5.30 -10.20 -17.42
CA MET A 268 -4.92 -11.60 -17.39
C MET A 268 -4.31 -12.09 -18.71
N ASP A 269 -4.34 -11.28 -19.76
CA ASP A 269 -3.75 -11.64 -21.06
C ASP A 269 -3.47 -10.41 -21.93
N ASP A 270 -2.52 -10.56 -22.85
CA ASP A 270 -2.12 -9.49 -23.77
C ASP A 270 -3.21 -9.16 -24.81
N VAL A 271 -4.13 -10.11 -25.09
CA VAL A 271 -5.23 -9.90 -26.06
C VAL A 271 -6.24 -8.92 -25.44
N SER A 272 -6.60 -9.11 -24.19
CA SER A 272 -7.48 -8.19 -23.44
C SER A 272 -6.82 -6.81 -23.35
N MET A 273 -5.53 -6.75 -23.00
CA MET A 273 -4.79 -5.49 -22.92
C MET A 273 -4.72 -4.75 -24.26
N SER A 274 -4.52 -5.45 -25.38
CA SER A 274 -4.47 -4.83 -26.72
C SER A 274 -5.79 -4.23 -27.19
N ARG A 275 -6.90 -4.57 -26.55
CA ARG A 275 -8.26 -4.09 -26.85
C ARG A 275 -8.65 -2.85 -26.05
N LEU A 276 -7.85 -2.44 -25.10
CA LEU A 276 -8.07 -1.24 -24.31
C LEU A 276 -7.67 -0.02 -25.15
N GLU A 277 -8.63 0.57 -25.88
CA GLU A 277 -8.39 1.64 -26.87
C GLU A 277 -7.77 2.91 -26.29
N SER A 278 -8.08 3.24 -25.05
CA SER A 278 -7.56 4.42 -24.36
C SER A 278 -6.08 4.31 -23.96
N ARG A 279 -5.40 3.20 -24.31
CA ARG A 279 -4.11 2.81 -23.70
C ARG A 279 -3.04 2.33 -24.65
N ARG A 280 -3.04 2.81 -25.89
CA ARG A 280 -2.08 2.36 -26.91
C ARG A 280 -0.61 2.58 -26.56
N ASP A 281 -0.34 3.50 -25.68
CA ASP A 281 1.00 3.94 -25.24
C ASP A 281 1.42 3.43 -23.85
N ILE A 282 0.57 2.70 -23.13
CA ILE A 282 1.00 2.07 -21.88
C ILE A 282 1.92 0.89 -22.19
N PRO A 283 3.10 0.81 -21.55
CA PRO A 283 3.95 -0.37 -21.62
C PRO A 283 3.17 -1.63 -21.22
N ARG A 284 3.44 -2.75 -21.90
CA ARG A 284 2.76 -4.03 -21.59
C ARG A 284 3.29 -4.72 -20.31
N ALA A 285 4.23 -4.09 -19.62
CA ALA A 285 4.78 -4.57 -18.35
C ALA A 285 3.97 -4.04 -17.18
N SER A 286 4.11 -4.65 -16.01
CA SER A 286 3.51 -4.14 -14.76
C SER A 286 4.28 -2.94 -14.24
N GLY A 287 3.58 -1.93 -13.76
CA GLY A 287 4.18 -0.71 -13.24
C GLY A 287 3.17 0.41 -12.99
N TRP A 288 3.67 1.63 -12.93
CA TRP A 288 2.88 2.82 -12.70
C TRP A 288 3.28 3.93 -13.66
N ARG A 289 2.31 4.73 -14.08
CA ARG A 289 2.52 5.96 -14.83
C ARG A 289 1.88 7.12 -14.09
N ILE A 290 2.63 8.19 -13.95
CA ILE A 290 2.11 9.49 -13.50
C ILE A 290 2.15 10.41 -14.71
N HIS A 291 1.00 10.98 -15.06
CA HIS A 291 0.88 11.97 -16.11
C HIS A 291 0.28 13.24 -15.50
N ILE A 292 1.02 14.33 -15.54
CA ILE A 292 0.57 15.66 -15.14
C ILE A 292 0.40 16.48 -16.44
N GLU A 293 -0.84 16.85 -16.72
CA GLU A 293 -1.21 17.71 -17.85
C GLU A 293 -1.33 19.14 -17.36
N GLY A 294 -0.68 20.08 -18.02
CA GLY A 294 -0.68 21.49 -17.65
C GLY A 294 0.49 22.26 -18.23
N ASP A 295 1.04 23.17 -17.47
CA ASP A 295 2.24 23.92 -17.76
C ASP A 295 3.20 23.78 -16.54
N VAL A 296 4.15 22.88 -16.59
CA VAL A 296 4.74 21.97 -17.56
C VAL A 296 3.92 20.65 -17.66
N GLU A 297 3.94 19.98 -18.84
CA GLU A 297 3.42 18.62 -18.99
C GLU A 297 4.52 17.60 -18.65
N LEU A 298 4.19 16.62 -17.81
CA LEU A 298 5.13 15.60 -17.31
C LEU A 298 4.56 14.19 -17.43
N VAL A 299 5.38 13.26 -17.91
CA VAL A 299 5.12 11.82 -17.84
C VAL A 299 6.26 11.13 -17.12
N VAL A 300 5.92 10.33 -16.10
CA VAL A 300 6.88 9.54 -15.32
C VAL A 300 6.43 8.09 -15.31
N ASP A 301 7.23 7.21 -15.89
CA ASP A 301 7.02 5.77 -15.83
C ASP A 301 7.89 5.14 -14.75
N ILE A 302 7.29 4.29 -13.92
CA ILE A 302 7.93 3.59 -12.82
C ILE A 302 7.73 2.10 -13.06
N GLU A 303 8.83 1.38 -13.26
CA GLU A 303 8.83 -0.07 -13.43
C GLU A 303 9.85 -0.72 -12.50
N LEU A 304 9.56 -1.96 -12.11
CA LEU A 304 10.58 -2.82 -11.53
C LEU A 304 11.56 -3.26 -12.62
N ALA A 305 12.79 -3.59 -12.21
CA ALA A 305 13.88 -3.83 -13.15
C ALA A 305 13.47 -4.73 -14.34
N PRO A 306 13.76 -4.33 -15.59
CA PRO A 306 13.24 -5.01 -16.79
C PRO A 306 13.79 -6.43 -16.98
N HIS A 307 14.93 -6.78 -16.35
CA HIS A 307 15.51 -8.12 -16.38
C HIS A 307 14.79 -9.13 -15.48
N LEU A 308 13.89 -8.68 -14.61
CA LEU A 308 13.12 -9.57 -13.74
C LEU A 308 12.00 -10.24 -14.53
N THR A 309 11.75 -11.50 -14.22
CA THR A 309 10.55 -12.22 -14.66
C THR A 309 9.30 -11.64 -14.03
N GLN A 310 8.14 -11.89 -14.62
CA GLN A 310 6.88 -11.38 -14.06
C GLN A 310 6.60 -11.87 -12.61
N PRO A 311 6.80 -13.15 -12.26
CA PRO A 311 6.69 -13.59 -10.86
C PRO A 311 7.63 -12.84 -9.91
N GLU A 312 8.87 -12.55 -10.32
CA GLU A 312 9.81 -11.78 -9.52
C GLU A 312 9.36 -10.33 -9.34
N LYS A 313 8.84 -9.68 -10.41
CA LYS A 313 8.26 -8.34 -10.33
C LYS A 313 7.09 -8.31 -9.35
N THR A 314 6.16 -9.28 -9.43
CA THR A 314 5.04 -9.39 -8.51
C THR A 314 5.51 -9.54 -7.05
N ALA A 315 6.46 -10.43 -6.79
CA ALA A 315 7.00 -10.65 -5.46
C ALA A 315 7.73 -9.41 -4.90
N GLN A 316 8.53 -8.74 -5.72
CA GLN A 316 9.20 -7.51 -5.34
C GLN A 316 8.22 -6.35 -5.14
N GLY A 317 7.23 -6.20 -6.01
CA GLY A 317 6.16 -5.20 -5.89
C GLY A 317 5.41 -5.32 -4.55
N LEU A 318 5.03 -6.53 -4.16
CA LEU A 318 4.41 -6.78 -2.86
C LEU A 318 5.36 -6.50 -1.69
N SER A 319 6.65 -6.71 -1.88
CA SER A 319 7.67 -6.42 -0.84
C SER A 319 7.85 -4.93 -0.63
N THR A 320 7.71 -4.09 -1.68
CA THR A 320 7.85 -2.63 -1.55
C THR A 320 6.83 -2.05 -0.56
N VAL A 321 5.63 -2.64 -0.48
CA VAL A 321 4.58 -2.24 0.47
C VAL A 321 5.08 -2.35 1.92
N GLY A 322 5.60 -3.53 2.31
CA GLY A 322 6.14 -3.74 3.65
C GLY A 322 7.39 -2.92 3.93
N TYR A 323 8.27 -2.77 2.94
CA TYR A 323 9.49 -1.98 3.10
C TYR A 323 9.19 -0.50 3.32
N HIS A 324 8.23 0.07 2.59
CA HIS A 324 7.85 1.47 2.73
C HIS A 324 7.24 1.75 4.12
N CYS A 325 6.35 0.87 4.60
CA CYS A 325 5.83 0.95 5.97
C CYS A 325 6.95 0.97 7.01
N VAL A 326 7.89 0.03 6.94
CA VAL A 326 8.99 -0.08 7.91
C VAL A 326 9.92 1.13 7.87
N ASN A 327 10.20 1.65 6.68
CA ASN A 327 11.04 2.83 6.53
C ASN A 327 10.42 4.11 7.11
N ALA A 328 9.10 4.18 7.25
CA ALA A 328 8.39 5.31 7.86
C ALA A 328 8.42 5.28 9.41
N VAL A 329 8.68 4.14 10.04
CA VAL A 329 8.63 3.96 11.50
C VAL A 329 9.37 5.06 12.28
N PRO A 330 10.64 5.39 11.98
CA PRO A 330 11.36 6.42 12.74
C PRO A 330 10.70 7.80 12.67
N ASP A 331 10.15 8.18 11.51
CA ASP A 331 9.51 9.48 11.32
C ASP A 331 8.16 9.54 12.05
N VAL A 332 7.40 8.46 12.04
CA VAL A 332 6.11 8.34 12.74
C VAL A 332 6.31 8.40 14.25
N CYS A 333 7.33 7.69 14.78
CA CYS A 333 7.61 7.67 16.21
C CYS A 333 8.13 9.01 16.74
N THR A 334 8.64 9.88 15.88
CA THR A 334 9.21 11.19 16.27
C THR A 334 8.32 12.37 15.85
N ALA A 335 7.27 12.13 15.08
CA ALA A 335 6.35 13.18 14.67
C ALA A 335 5.62 13.77 15.89
N PRO A 336 5.54 15.11 15.99
CA PRO A 336 4.81 15.78 17.06
C PRO A 336 3.30 15.58 16.93
N ASP A 337 2.58 15.99 17.98
CA ASP A 337 1.11 16.07 18.00
C ASP A 337 0.40 14.74 17.68
N PRO A 338 0.07 13.94 18.71
CA PRO A 338 -0.55 12.62 18.52
C PRO A 338 -1.79 12.62 17.63
N GLY A 339 -1.84 11.68 16.67
CA GLY A 339 -2.95 11.58 15.72
C GLY A 339 -2.66 10.71 14.51
N ILE A 340 -3.58 10.73 13.55
CA ILE A 340 -3.36 10.14 12.23
C ILE A 340 -2.43 11.07 11.46
N LYS A 341 -1.35 10.52 10.92
CA LYS A 341 -0.36 11.24 10.13
C LYS A 341 -0.44 10.82 8.66
N THR A 342 -0.55 11.79 7.80
CA THR A 342 -0.50 11.62 6.34
C THR A 342 0.91 11.88 5.82
N PHE A 343 1.13 11.75 4.52
CA PHE A 343 2.38 12.19 3.90
C PHE A 343 2.59 13.70 3.92
N LEU A 344 1.54 14.48 4.15
CA LEU A 344 1.65 15.95 4.28
C LEU A 344 2.24 16.34 5.64
N ASP A 345 2.13 15.46 6.64
CA ASP A 345 2.60 15.71 8.01
C ASP A 345 4.04 15.20 8.27
N LEU A 346 4.54 14.32 7.41
CA LEU A 346 5.77 13.59 7.63
C LEU A 346 6.87 14.00 6.62
N PRO A 347 8.15 13.92 7.02
CA PRO A 347 9.24 14.09 6.09
C PRO A 347 9.23 12.96 5.03
N MET A 348 10.01 13.15 3.96
CA MET A 348 10.16 12.14 2.92
C MET A 348 10.69 10.83 3.51
N THR A 349 9.91 9.74 3.39
CA THR A 349 10.36 8.40 3.73
C THR A 349 11.49 7.96 2.81
N THR A 350 12.61 7.56 3.37
CA THR A 350 13.80 7.14 2.61
C THR A 350 14.22 5.72 2.96
N GLY A 351 15.03 5.09 2.12
CA GLY A 351 15.46 3.71 2.30
C GLY A 351 16.29 3.44 3.55
N ARG A 352 16.84 4.47 4.22
CA ARG A 352 17.64 4.39 5.46
C ARG A 352 18.50 3.12 5.52
N MET A 353 19.42 2.98 4.57
CA MET A 353 20.28 1.80 4.47
C MET A 353 21.32 1.86 5.57
N GLY A 354 21.45 0.78 6.34
CA GLY A 354 22.56 0.58 7.25
C GLY A 354 23.88 0.63 6.48
N THR A 355 24.96 0.99 7.17
CA THR A 355 26.29 1.00 6.58
C THR A 355 26.77 -0.42 6.28
N HIS A 356 26.28 -1.02 5.18
CA HIS A 356 26.97 -2.13 4.54
C HIS A 356 28.24 -1.64 3.83
N ARG A 357 29.00 -0.78 4.52
CA ARG A 357 30.37 -0.44 4.14
C ARG A 357 31.34 -1.34 4.86
N THR A 358 31.19 -2.64 4.70
CA THR A 358 32.28 -3.53 5.07
C THR A 358 32.12 -4.79 4.25
N ALA A 359 32.95 -4.96 3.40
CA ALA A 359 33.63 -6.11 2.88
C ALA A 359 33.82 -6.02 1.38
N SER A 360 35.07 -6.09 1.02
CA SER A 360 35.60 -6.44 -0.29
C SER A 360 35.47 -5.39 -1.42
N ARG A 361 36.26 -4.34 -1.31
CA ARG A 361 37.14 -3.98 -2.43
C ARG A 361 38.56 -4.27 -1.98
N GLY A 362 38.95 -5.50 -2.05
CA GLY A 362 40.31 -5.97 -2.13
C GLY A 362 40.50 -6.54 -3.51
#